data_e386f6909a3ed80bd4fab700ec32e51a
#
_entry.id   e386f6909a3ed80bd4fab700ec32e51a
#
_cell.length_a   1.000
_cell.length_b   1.000
_cell.length_c   1.000
_cell.angle_alpha   90.00
_cell.angle_beta   90.00
_cell.angle_gamma   90.00
#
_symmetry.space_group_name_H-M   'P 1'
#
loop_
_entity.id
_entity.type
_entity.pdbx_description
1 polymer ?
#
loop_
_entity_poly.entity_id
_entity_poly.type
_entity_poly.pdbx_seq_one_letter_code
_entity_poly.pdbx_strand_id
1 'polypeptide(L)'
;VLFRSPDDVTQEFAHNLRSLPINRISMGAQTFSDERLRFLRRRHTANEVETAVKRLRDVNIKNISVDLMFGFPNETLEEWEEDIERLLALDVEHISAYSLMYEEGTPLYRLLQAGKVKDMDDELYRQMYDRLIDRLSEAGYEQYEISNFAKLNTHRSMLKVQSPYRSQHNSSYWHNVPYIGIGAAAHSYSNGKRSWNIADTKAYIAALQENIRPCEEEEIDADTHYNDMIMTALRTCEGINLSLLSAEYRTYLIRLATPLLQQGLLKEDNGHL
;
A
#
# COMPACT_ATOMS: atom_id res chain seq x y z
N VAL A 1 -6.90 -7.48 -10.17
CA VAL A 1 -5.82 -6.48 -10.16
C VAL A 1 -4.59 -7.06 -10.85
N LEU A 2 -3.90 -6.24 -11.63
CA LEU A 2 -2.63 -6.59 -12.25
C LEU A 2 -1.61 -5.51 -11.92
N PHE A 3 -0.45 -5.91 -11.39
CA PHE A 3 0.64 -5.01 -11.05
C PHE A 3 1.65 -4.93 -12.21
N ARG A 4 2.08 -3.72 -12.57
CA ARG A 4 3.01 -3.49 -13.70
C ARG A 4 3.96 -2.32 -13.45
N SER A 5 5.10 -2.37 -14.14
CA SER A 5 5.95 -1.19 -14.33
C SER A 5 5.44 -0.39 -15.54
N PRO A 6 5.57 0.95 -15.58
CA PRO A 6 5.12 1.76 -16.71
C PRO A 6 5.66 1.30 -18.08
N ASP A 7 6.92 0.90 -18.16
CA ASP A 7 7.57 0.39 -19.38
C ASP A 7 7.00 -0.96 -19.88
N ASP A 8 6.36 -1.73 -19.02
CA ASP A 8 5.66 -2.97 -19.42
C ASP A 8 4.31 -2.68 -20.11
N VAL A 9 3.75 -1.46 -19.98
CA VAL A 9 2.47 -1.08 -20.58
C VAL A 9 2.69 -0.66 -22.04
N THR A 10 3.10 -1.61 -22.86
CA THR A 10 3.23 -1.40 -24.32
C THR A 10 1.84 -1.31 -24.97
N GLN A 11 1.79 -0.86 -26.24
CA GLN A 11 0.54 -0.84 -27.02
C GLN A 11 -0.06 -2.26 -27.17
N GLU A 12 0.79 -3.24 -27.43
CA GLU A 12 0.40 -4.64 -27.57
C GLU A 12 -0.15 -5.19 -26.24
N PHE A 13 0.56 -4.95 -25.13
CA PHE A 13 0.11 -5.34 -23.80
C PHE A 13 -1.27 -4.75 -23.47
N ALA A 14 -1.44 -3.43 -23.65
CA ALA A 14 -2.71 -2.77 -23.42
C ALA A 14 -3.83 -3.36 -24.28
N HIS A 15 -3.56 -3.67 -25.56
CA HIS A 15 -4.54 -4.30 -26.44
C HIS A 15 -4.97 -5.68 -25.95
N ASN A 16 -4.01 -6.51 -25.48
CA ASN A 16 -4.27 -7.85 -24.98
C ASN A 16 -5.11 -7.86 -23.70
N LEU A 17 -5.08 -6.79 -22.91
CA LEU A 17 -5.94 -6.67 -21.71
C LEU A 17 -7.44 -6.71 -22.04
N ARG A 18 -7.85 -6.33 -23.25
CA ARG A 18 -9.28 -6.34 -23.66
C ARG A 18 -9.91 -7.73 -23.59
N SER A 19 -9.11 -8.78 -23.77
CA SER A 19 -9.57 -10.18 -23.78
C SER A 19 -9.52 -10.83 -22.38
N LEU A 20 -8.98 -10.12 -21.38
CA LEU A 20 -8.79 -10.64 -20.03
C LEU A 20 -9.82 -10.04 -19.06
N PRO A 21 -10.27 -10.77 -18.04
CA PRO A 21 -11.18 -10.27 -17.02
C PRO A 21 -10.46 -9.38 -16.00
N ILE A 22 -9.65 -8.44 -16.50
CA ILE A 22 -8.87 -7.49 -15.68
C ILE A 22 -9.57 -6.15 -15.72
N ASN A 23 -9.95 -5.63 -14.56
CA ASN A 23 -10.66 -4.37 -14.43
C ASN A 23 -9.87 -3.29 -13.67
N ARG A 24 -8.68 -3.63 -13.13
CA ARG A 24 -7.81 -2.72 -12.38
C ARG A 24 -6.35 -3.01 -12.68
N ILE A 25 -5.59 -1.96 -12.93
CA ILE A 25 -4.12 -1.98 -13.05
C ILE A 25 -3.53 -1.15 -11.92
N SER A 26 -2.52 -1.69 -11.23
CA SER A 26 -1.65 -0.93 -10.32
C SER A 26 -0.29 -0.77 -10.96
N MET A 27 0.22 0.45 -10.98
CA MET A 27 1.41 0.81 -11.72
C MET A 27 2.40 1.57 -10.83
N GLY A 28 3.58 1.01 -10.66
CA GLY A 28 4.64 1.60 -9.85
C GLY A 28 5.37 2.73 -10.59
N ALA A 29 4.87 3.96 -10.52
CA ALA A 29 5.55 5.14 -11.02
C ALA A 29 6.75 5.50 -10.15
N GLN A 30 6.62 5.42 -8.85
CA GLN A 30 7.58 5.70 -7.78
C GLN A 30 7.88 7.20 -7.62
N THR A 31 8.21 7.91 -8.67
CA THR A 31 8.50 9.35 -8.73
C THR A 31 8.40 9.82 -10.17
N PHE A 32 8.26 11.11 -10.38
CA PHE A 32 8.37 11.73 -11.70
C PHE A 32 9.74 12.41 -11.94
N SER A 33 10.72 12.14 -11.09
CA SER A 33 12.12 12.54 -11.30
C SER A 33 12.91 11.41 -11.97
N ASP A 34 13.39 11.63 -13.18
CA ASP A 34 14.23 10.65 -13.89
C ASP A 34 15.54 10.36 -13.16
N GLU A 35 16.03 11.28 -12.33
CA GLU A 35 17.20 11.07 -11.49
C GLU A 35 16.91 10.04 -10.40
N ARG A 36 15.78 10.20 -9.68
CA ARG A 36 15.36 9.26 -8.64
C ARG A 36 14.97 7.90 -9.22
N LEU A 37 14.35 7.87 -10.41
CA LEU A 37 14.09 6.61 -11.12
C LEU A 37 15.40 5.85 -11.41
N ARG A 38 16.46 6.53 -11.89
CA ARG A 38 17.78 5.93 -12.08
C ARG A 38 18.40 5.47 -10.76
N PHE A 39 18.25 6.25 -9.70
CA PHE A 39 18.70 5.86 -8.36
C PHE A 39 18.04 4.57 -7.88
N LEU A 40 16.73 4.40 -8.09
CA LEU A 40 15.97 3.18 -7.82
C LEU A 40 16.25 2.05 -8.85
N ARG A 41 17.08 2.28 -9.84
CA ARG A 41 17.33 1.35 -10.96
C ARG A 41 16.05 0.97 -11.72
N ARG A 42 15.11 1.90 -11.83
CA ARG A 42 13.90 1.71 -12.63
C ARG A 42 14.25 1.86 -14.11
N ARG A 43 13.56 1.10 -14.96
CA ARG A 43 13.79 1.09 -16.43
C ARG A 43 13.02 2.20 -17.13
N HIS A 44 11.86 2.59 -16.56
CA HIS A 44 10.99 3.62 -17.14
C HIS A 44 11.46 5.03 -16.80
N THR A 45 10.97 5.97 -17.58
CA THR A 45 11.09 7.42 -17.39
C THR A 45 9.76 8.01 -16.87
N ALA A 46 9.82 9.22 -16.35
CA ALA A 46 8.62 9.94 -15.90
C ALA A 46 7.55 10.08 -17.00
N ASN A 47 7.95 10.35 -18.25
CA ASN A 47 7.02 10.48 -19.37
C ASN A 47 6.34 9.15 -19.77
N GLU A 48 6.98 8.02 -19.50
CA GLU A 48 6.37 6.72 -19.77
C GLU A 48 5.20 6.42 -18.83
N VAL A 49 5.15 7.01 -17.63
CA VAL A 49 4.01 6.89 -16.71
C VAL A 49 2.74 7.47 -17.36
N GLU A 50 2.83 8.70 -17.88
CA GLU A 50 1.72 9.39 -18.57
C GLU A 50 1.27 8.62 -19.81
N THR A 51 2.24 8.14 -20.59
CA THR A 51 1.98 7.33 -21.78
C THR A 51 1.28 6.01 -21.44
N ALA A 52 1.70 5.34 -20.35
CA ALA A 52 1.10 4.10 -19.89
C ALA A 52 -0.35 4.31 -19.44
N VAL A 53 -0.64 5.36 -18.65
CA VAL A 53 -2.00 5.72 -18.23
C VAL A 53 -2.88 5.96 -19.46
N LYS A 54 -2.40 6.74 -20.45
CA LYS A 54 -3.13 6.98 -21.69
C LYS A 54 -3.46 5.69 -22.43
N ARG A 55 -2.47 4.80 -22.62
CA ARG A 55 -2.68 3.49 -23.28
C ARG A 55 -3.73 2.63 -22.57
N LEU A 56 -3.74 2.64 -21.23
CA LEU A 56 -4.73 1.92 -20.44
C LEU A 56 -6.14 2.52 -20.62
N ARG A 57 -6.26 3.85 -20.64
CA ARG A 57 -7.53 4.54 -20.93
C ARG A 57 -8.05 4.22 -22.33
N ASP A 58 -7.20 4.19 -23.35
CA ASP A 58 -7.55 3.88 -24.75
C ASP A 58 -8.15 2.46 -24.90
N VAL A 59 -7.82 1.54 -24.00
CA VAL A 59 -8.40 0.19 -23.95
C VAL A 59 -9.50 0.02 -22.91
N ASN A 60 -10.02 1.14 -22.38
CA ASN A 60 -11.16 1.19 -21.45
C ASN A 60 -10.86 0.62 -20.05
N ILE A 61 -9.61 0.62 -19.59
CA ILE A 61 -9.29 0.38 -18.19
C ILE A 61 -9.60 1.68 -17.42
N LYS A 62 -10.64 1.62 -16.58
CA LYS A 62 -11.16 2.77 -15.82
C LYS A 62 -10.71 2.81 -14.36
N ASN A 63 -10.04 1.79 -13.87
CA ASN A 63 -9.55 1.73 -12.51
C ASN A 63 -8.04 1.55 -12.53
N ILE A 64 -7.34 2.68 -12.42
CA ILE A 64 -5.88 2.72 -12.43
C ILE A 64 -5.41 3.18 -11.05
N SER A 65 -4.45 2.45 -10.48
CA SER A 65 -3.72 2.81 -9.28
C SER A 65 -2.31 3.20 -9.66
N VAL A 66 -1.81 4.28 -9.10
CA VAL A 66 -0.42 4.69 -9.27
C VAL A 66 0.26 4.71 -7.91
N ASP A 67 1.44 4.09 -7.86
CA ASP A 67 2.22 4.04 -6.64
C ASP A 67 3.34 5.08 -6.71
N LEU A 68 3.43 5.95 -5.70
CA LEU A 68 4.47 6.94 -5.49
C LEU A 68 5.33 6.59 -4.27
N MET A 69 6.53 7.12 -4.25
CA MET A 69 7.43 7.09 -3.09
C MET A 69 7.92 8.49 -2.77
N PHE A 70 8.14 8.76 -1.49
CA PHE A 70 8.74 9.99 -0.97
C PHE A 70 9.80 9.67 0.08
N GLY A 71 10.56 10.67 0.48
CA GLY A 71 11.63 10.47 1.47
C GLY A 71 12.93 10.03 0.83
N PHE A 72 13.18 10.38 -0.43
CA PHE A 72 14.47 10.11 -1.08
C PHE A 72 15.61 10.93 -0.44
N PRO A 73 16.86 10.42 -0.48
CA PRO A 73 18.00 11.22 -0.07
C PRO A 73 18.03 12.59 -0.75
N ASN A 74 18.13 13.66 0.04
CA ASN A 74 18.15 15.06 -0.39
C ASN A 74 16.88 15.54 -1.12
N GLU A 75 15.77 14.83 -1.03
CA GLU A 75 14.50 15.30 -1.55
C GLU A 75 14.01 16.53 -0.77
N THR A 76 13.53 17.54 -1.48
CA THR A 76 12.93 18.72 -0.87
C THR A 76 11.41 18.62 -0.88
N LEU A 77 10.74 19.45 -0.06
CA LEU A 77 9.28 19.50 -0.03
C LEU A 77 8.70 19.98 -1.37
N GLU A 78 9.39 20.92 -2.04
CA GLU A 78 9.00 21.45 -3.34
C GLU A 78 9.04 20.37 -4.43
N GLU A 79 10.10 19.56 -4.47
CA GLU A 79 10.23 18.45 -5.41
C GLU A 79 9.16 17.38 -5.17
N TRP A 80 8.79 17.14 -3.90
CA TRP A 80 7.68 16.25 -3.56
C TRP A 80 6.32 16.82 -4.01
N GLU A 81 6.11 18.12 -3.85
CA GLU A 81 4.90 18.79 -4.37
C GLU A 81 4.79 18.67 -5.90
N GLU A 82 5.90 18.81 -6.62
CA GLU A 82 5.92 18.59 -8.08
C GLU A 82 5.51 17.17 -8.46
N ASP A 83 5.97 16.16 -7.73
CA ASP A 83 5.57 14.77 -7.93
C ASP A 83 4.05 14.57 -7.67
N ILE A 84 3.50 15.19 -6.60
CA ILE A 84 2.06 15.16 -6.32
C ILE A 84 1.26 15.84 -7.43
N GLU A 85 1.67 17.02 -7.91
CA GLU A 85 0.96 17.73 -8.99
C GLU A 85 0.94 16.90 -10.29
N ARG A 86 2.06 16.30 -10.66
CA ARG A 86 2.12 15.43 -11.84
C ARG A 86 1.26 14.18 -11.68
N LEU A 87 1.21 13.61 -10.48
CA LEU A 87 0.31 12.50 -10.16
C LEU A 87 -1.16 12.90 -10.32
N LEU A 88 -1.55 14.04 -9.75
CA LEU A 88 -2.92 14.54 -9.83
C LEU A 88 -3.36 14.84 -11.28
N ALA A 89 -2.44 15.31 -12.11
CA ALA A 89 -2.69 15.54 -13.53
C ALA A 89 -3.03 14.25 -14.32
N LEU A 90 -2.66 13.06 -13.82
CA LEU A 90 -3.04 11.77 -14.42
C LEU A 90 -4.52 11.41 -14.22
N ASP A 91 -5.18 12.05 -13.28
CA ASP A 91 -6.61 11.83 -12.96
C ASP A 91 -6.96 10.34 -12.72
N VAL A 92 -6.14 9.66 -11.91
CA VAL A 92 -6.31 8.22 -11.61
C VAL A 92 -7.29 7.99 -10.47
N GLU A 93 -7.83 6.78 -10.37
CA GLU A 93 -8.86 6.42 -9.38
C GLU A 93 -8.29 6.08 -8.01
N HIS A 94 -7.01 5.71 -7.95
CA HIS A 94 -6.38 5.27 -6.71
C HIS A 94 -4.90 5.64 -6.69
N ILE A 95 -4.41 5.94 -5.51
CA ILE A 95 -3.03 6.32 -5.28
C ILE A 95 -2.52 5.53 -4.07
N SER A 96 -1.35 4.93 -4.21
CA SER A 96 -0.58 4.41 -3.07
C SER A 96 0.67 5.27 -2.91
N ALA A 97 0.93 5.78 -1.72
CA ALA A 97 2.13 6.57 -1.45
C ALA A 97 2.89 5.96 -0.28
N TYR A 98 4.12 5.60 -0.52
CA TYR A 98 4.99 4.92 0.44
C TYR A 98 6.23 5.74 0.72
N SER A 99 6.67 5.67 1.94
CA SER A 99 7.98 6.20 2.30
C SER A 99 9.11 5.27 1.82
N LEU A 100 10.23 5.86 1.43
CA LEU A 100 11.44 5.10 1.14
C LEU A 100 11.97 4.48 2.44
N MET A 101 12.06 3.16 2.48
CA MET A 101 12.62 2.43 3.63
C MET A 101 13.96 1.81 3.29
N TYR A 102 14.87 1.85 4.26
CA TYR A 102 16.20 1.25 4.17
C TYR A 102 16.19 -0.14 4.81
N GLU A 103 15.76 -1.15 4.07
CA GLU A 103 15.68 -2.52 4.58
C GLU A 103 17.02 -3.22 4.58
N GLU A 104 17.34 -3.90 5.67
CA GLU A 104 18.56 -4.66 5.82
C GLU A 104 18.75 -5.69 4.68
N GLY A 105 19.99 -5.89 4.26
CA GLY A 105 20.32 -6.78 3.15
C GLY A 105 20.16 -6.16 1.74
N THR A 106 19.49 -5.02 1.60
CA THR A 106 19.32 -4.33 0.31
C THR A 106 20.56 -3.53 -0.10
N PRO A 107 20.75 -3.26 -1.42
CA PRO A 107 21.80 -2.35 -1.88
C PRO A 107 21.68 -0.95 -1.29
N LEU A 108 20.44 -0.45 -1.11
CA LEU A 108 20.19 0.88 -0.57
C LEU A 108 20.61 0.97 0.91
N TYR A 109 20.30 -0.04 1.71
CA TYR A 109 20.76 -0.12 3.10
C TYR A 109 22.30 -0.10 3.19
N ARG A 110 22.99 -0.80 2.27
CA ARG A 110 24.46 -0.77 2.22
C ARG A 110 25.01 0.64 1.90
N LEU A 111 24.34 1.42 1.08
CA LEU A 111 24.71 2.81 0.80
C LEU A 111 24.54 3.68 2.05
N LEU A 112 23.47 3.49 2.82
CA LEU A 112 23.23 4.18 4.09
C LEU A 112 24.34 3.84 5.10
N GLN A 113 24.62 2.55 5.31
CA GLN A 113 25.67 2.10 6.22
C GLN A 113 27.06 2.60 5.82
N ALA A 114 27.32 2.77 4.54
CA ALA A 114 28.57 3.33 4.02
C ALA A 114 28.63 4.88 4.07
N GLY A 115 27.61 5.54 4.58
CA GLY A 115 27.52 7.01 4.65
C GLY A 115 27.43 7.69 3.28
N LYS A 116 27.10 6.94 2.22
CA LYS A 116 26.96 7.48 0.84
C LYS A 116 25.61 8.13 0.58
N VAL A 117 24.62 7.78 1.37
CA VAL A 117 23.31 8.44 1.46
C VAL A 117 23.00 8.70 2.93
N LYS A 118 22.18 9.70 3.18
CA LYS A 118 21.65 9.98 4.51
C LYS A 118 20.15 9.75 4.49
N ASP A 119 19.66 9.26 5.61
CA ASP A 119 18.22 9.24 5.86
C ASP A 119 17.68 10.64 5.99
N MET A 120 16.41 10.80 5.67
CA MET A 120 15.73 12.08 5.74
C MET A 120 15.49 12.47 7.22
N ASP A 121 15.43 13.74 7.48
CA ASP A 121 15.01 14.28 8.77
C ASP A 121 13.53 13.96 9.05
N ASP A 122 13.22 13.50 10.26
CA ASP A 122 11.88 13.07 10.67
C ASP A 122 10.83 14.17 10.51
N GLU A 123 11.21 15.44 10.75
CA GLU A 123 10.29 16.58 10.63
C GLU A 123 9.96 16.86 9.16
N LEU A 124 10.95 16.82 8.27
CA LEU A 124 10.72 16.96 6.83
C LEU A 124 9.86 15.81 6.31
N TYR A 125 10.12 14.60 6.81
CA TYR A 125 9.34 13.41 6.48
C TYR A 125 7.87 13.57 6.86
N ARG A 126 7.60 14.08 8.09
CA ARG A 126 6.25 14.38 8.56
C ARG A 126 5.59 15.44 7.68
N GLN A 127 6.31 16.52 7.33
CA GLN A 127 5.79 17.58 6.46
C GLN A 127 5.42 17.06 5.07
N MET A 128 6.22 16.17 4.48
CA MET A 128 5.89 15.54 3.19
C MET A 128 4.61 14.71 3.28
N TYR A 129 4.45 13.96 4.36
CA TYR A 129 3.26 13.13 4.56
C TYR A 129 2.01 13.99 4.81
N ASP A 130 2.11 15.02 5.65
CA ASP A 130 1.00 15.96 5.89
C ASP A 130 0.60 16.65 4.57
N ARG A 131 1.59 17.11 3.78
CA ARG A 131 1.36 17.74 2.47
C ARG A 131 0.64 16.79 1.50
N LEU A 132 1.03 15.53 1.48
CA LEU A 132 0.36 14.51 0.66
C LEU A 132 -1.13 14.38 1.02
N ILE A 133 -1.43 14.27 2.32
CA ILE A 133 -2.82 14.15 2.81
C ILE A 133 -3.64 15.36 2.40
N ASP A 134 -3.12 16.57 2.63
CA ASP A 134 -3.82 17.82 2.31
C ASP A 134 -4.11 17.93 0.81
N ARG A 135 -3.10 17.74 -0.04
CA ARG A 135 -3.23 17.88 -1.48
C ARG A 135 -4.18 16.85 -2.10
N LEU A 136 -4.09 15.58 -1.65
CA LEU A 136 -5.00 14.53 -2.14
C LEU A 136 -6.42 14.74 -1.63
N SER A 137 -6.60 15.19 -0.40
CA SER A 137 -7.92 15.53 0.14
C SER A 137 -8.59 16.67 -0.63
N GLU A 138 -7.85 17.75 -0.90
CA GLU A 138 -8.31 18.87 -1.73
C GLU A 138 -8.69 18.43 -3.14
N ALA A 139 -7.97 17.46 -3.70
CA ALA A 139 -8.25 16.88 -5.02
C ALA A 139 -9.39 15.85 -5.03
N GLY A 140 -10.05 15.62 -3.88
CA GLY A 140 -11.22 14.75 -3.77
C GLY A 140 -10.89 13.27 -3.61
N TYR A 141 -9.74 12.95 -3.02
CA TYR A 141 -9.41 11.59 -2.58
C TYR A 141 -9.68 11.42 -1.09
N GLU A 142 -10.18 10.26 -0.69
CA GLU A 142 -10.21 9.83 0.71
C GLU A 142 -8.96 9.03 1.04
N GLN A 143 -8.31 9.35 2.15
CA GLN A 143 -7.34 8.45 2.76
C GLN A 143 -8.11 7.38 3.52
N TYR A 144 -8.01 6.12 3.13
CA TYR A 144 -8.74 5.03 3.78
C TYR A 144 -7.84 4.10 4.59
N GLU A 145 -6.54 4.18 4.39
CA GLU A 145 -5.51 3.61 5.26
C GLU A 145 -4.21 4.43 5.11
N ILE A 146 -3.19 4.13 5.89
CA ILE A 146 -1.98 4.95 6.02
C ILE A 146 -1.38 5.37 4.67
N SER A 147 -1.28 4.45 3.71
CA SER A 147 -0.57 4.65 2.44
C SER A 147 -1.48 4.74 1.22
N ASN A 148 -2.79 4.51 1.37
CA ASN A 148 -3.68 4.39 0.21
C ASN A 148 -4.81 5.41 0.23
N PHE A 149 -5.01 5.99 -0.95
CA PHE A 149 -5.99 7.04 -1.22
C PHE A 149 -6.87 6.62 -2.39
N ALA A 150 -8.17 6.82 -2.27
CA ALA A 150 -9.14 6.46 -3.28
C ALA A 150 -10.00 7.66 -3.67
N LYS A 151 -10.17 7.89 -4.98
CA LYS A 151 -10.95 9.00 -5.51
C LYS A 151 -12.40 8.89 -5.07
N LEU A 152 -12.95 9.96 -4.52
CA LEU A 152 -14.35 10.03 -4.14
C LEU A 152 -15.22 10.20 -5.38
N ASN A 153 -16.34 9.48 -5.44
CA ASN A 153 -17.37 9.78 -6.40
C ASN A 153 -18.21 10.95 -5.88
N THR A 154 -18.26 12.06 -6.59
CA THR A 154 -18.94 13.30 -6.20
C THR A 154 -20.40 13.10 -5.76
N HIS A 155 -21.13 12.15 -6.38
CA HIS A 155 -22.49 11.81 -5.96
C HIS A 155 -22.55 10.97 -4.66
N ARG A 156 -21.48 10.26 -4.31
CA ARG A 156 -21.42 9.41 -3.10
C ARG A 156 -20.79 10.11 -1.91
N SER A 157 -19.98 11.14 -2.12
CA SER A 157 -19.38 11.92 -1.03
C SER A 157 -20.43 12.57 -0.11
N MET A 158 -21.54 13.02 -0.68
CA MET A 158 -22.68 13.56 0.09
C MET A 158 -23.39 12.52 0.96
N LEU A 159 -23.26 11.23 0.63
CA LEU A 159 -23.90 10.13 1.35
C LEU A 159 -22.96 9.43 2.34
N LYS A 160 -21.72 9.89 2.51
CA LYS A 160 -20.67 9.24 3.34
C LYS A 160 -20.46 7.75 2.97
N VAL A 161 -20.60 7.40 1.69
CA VAL A 161 -20.37 6.05 1.20
C VAL A 161 -18.91 5.90 0.79
N GLN A 162 -18.29 4.81 1.19
CA GLN A 162 -16.90 4.49 0.83
C GLN A 162 -16.68 4.55 -0.68
N SER A 163 -15.47 4.97 -1.08
CA SER A 163 -15.09 4.99 -2.48
C SER A 163 -15.14 3.58 -3.10
N PRO A 164 -15.69 3.43 -4.31
CA PRO A 164 -15.66 2.15 -5.03
C PRO A 164 -14.25 1.80 -5.52
N TYR A 165 -13.29 2.71 -5.39
CA TYR A 165 -11.92 2.55 -5.89
C TYR A 165 -10.94 2.11 -4.81
N ARG A 166 -11.36 1.92 -3.56
CA ARG A 166 -10.53 1.30 -2.53
C ARG A 166 -10.00 -0.05 -3.01
N SER A 167 -8.76 -0.37 -2.70
CA SER A 167 -8.16 -1.66 -3.06
C SER A 167 -8.79 -2.78 -2.25
N GLN A 168 -9.70 -3.56 -2.86
CA GLN A 168 -10.32 -4.71 -2.20
C GLN A 168 -9.27 -5.74 -1.75
N HIS A 169 -8.22 -5.94 -2.56
CA HIS A 169 -7.13 -6.84 -2.23
C HIS A 169 -6.42 -6.42 -0.94
N ASN A 170 -5.99 -5.15 -0.83
CA ASN A 170 -5.31 -4.65 0.36
C ASN A 170 -6.26 -4.63 1.58
N SER A 171 -7.50 -4.17 1.38
CA SER A 171 -8.50 -4.12 2.45
C SER A 171 -8.81 -5.49 3.03
N SER A 172 -8.73 -6.56 2.23
CA SER A 172 -8.92 -7.93 2.73
C SER A 172 -7.90 -8.30 3.80
N TYR A 173 -6.66 -7.86 3.70
CA TYR A 173 -5.64 -8.09 4.73
C TYR A 173 -5.96 -7.34 6.02
N TRP A 174 -6.38 -6.08 5.91
CA TRP A 174 -6.73 -5.26 7.07
C TRP A 174 -7.97 -5.75 7.81
N HIS A 175 -8.86 -6.45 7.11
CA HIS A 175 -10.08 -7.04 7.68
C HIS A 175 -9.93 -8.53 8.02
N ASN A 176 -8.71 -9.06 8.06
CA ASN A 176 -8.43 -10.47 8.39
C ASN A 176 -9.22 -11.47 7.54
N VAL A 177 -9.48 -11.15 6.27
CA VAL A 177 -10.13 -12.08 5.35
C VAL A 177 -9.17 -13.21 5.01
N PRO A 178 -9.59 -14.48 5.10
CA PRO A 178 -8.73 -15.60 4.72
C PRO A 178 -8.25 -15.52 3.27
N TYR A 179 -6.99 -15.87 3.04
CA TYR A 179 -6.38 -15.87 1.70
C TYR A 179 -5.39 -17.02 1.53
N ILE A 180 -5.15 -17.37 0.27
CA ILE A 180 -4.18 -18.39 -0.14
C ILE A 180 -3.10 -17.72 -0.97
N GLY A 181 -1.83 -17.90 -0.55
CA GLY A 181 -0.66 -17.47 -1.28
C GLY A 181 -0.13 -18.55 -2.20
N ILE A 182 0.14 -18.21 -3.45
CA ILE A 182 0.67 -19.12 -4.47
C ILE A 182 2.05 -18.62 -4.91
N GLY A 183 3.04 -19.49 -4.88
CA GLY A 183 4.41 -19.19 -5.27
C GLY A 183 5.40 -19.26 -4.10
N ALA A 184 6.70 -19.19 -4.40
CA ALA A 184 7.75 -19.10 -3.40
C ALA A 184 7.58 -17.82 -2.56
N ALA A 185 7.89 -17.87 -1.27
CA ALA A 185 7.71 -16.81 -0.26
C ALA A 185 6.25 -16.34 -0.07
N ALA A 186 5.25 -16.93 -0.72
CA ALA A 186 3.88 -16.49 -0.58
C ALA A 186 3.28 -16.93 0.76
N HIS A 187 2.56 -16.01 1.40
CA HIS A 187 1.89 -16.24 2.67
C HIS A 187 0.43 -16.64 2.45
N SER A 188 -0.12 -17.43 3.37
CA SER A 188 -1.54 -17.77 3.44
C SER A 188 -2.04 -17.55 4.87
N TYR A 189 -3.32 -17.20 4.99
CA TYR A 189 -4.00 -17.07 6.26
C TYR A 189 -5.38 -17.74 6.18
N SER A 190 -5.63 -18.72 7.02
CA SER A 190 -6.93 -19.41 7.08
C SER A 190 -7.07 -20.23 8.35
N ASN A 191 -8.28 -20.33 8.90
CA ASN A 191 -8.63 -21.18 10.03
C ASN A 191 -7.74 -21.00 11.28
N GLY A 192 -7.38 -19.75 11.60
CA GLY A 192 -6.52 -19.46 12.75
C GLY A 192 -5.07 -19.89 12.58
N LYS A 193 -4.63 -20.10 11.33
CA LYS A 193 -3.25 -20.43 10.99
C LYS A 193 -2.71 -19.46 9.95
N ARG A 194 -1.44 -19.13 10.10
CA ARG A 194 -0.64 -18.46 9.07
C ARG A 194 0.37 -19.45 8.55
N SER A 195 0.59 -19.46 7.24
CA SER A 195 1.65 -20.28 6.64
C SER A 195 2.37 -19.48 5.56
N TRP A 196 3.64 -19.79 5.34
CA TRP A 196 4.44 -19.19 4.27
C TRP A 196 5.27 -20.24 3.56
N ASN A 197 5.26 -20.15 2.25
CA ASN A 197 6.05 -21.04 1.43
C ASN A 197 7.53 -20.64 1.51
N ILE A 198 8.46 -21.59 1.36
CA ILE A 198 9.89 -21.29 1.36
C ILE A 198 10.23 -20.24 0.29
N ALA A 199 11.18 -19.37 0.59
CA ALA A 199 11.56 -18.25 -0.30
C ALA A 199 12.44 -18.69 -1.48
N ASP A 200 13.17 -19.80 -1.36
CA ASP A 200 14.00 -20.33 -2.44
C ASP A 200 13.12 -20.89 -3.58
N THR A 201 13.10 -20.18 -4.70
CA THR A 201 12.27 -20.54 -5.87
C THR A 201 12.64 -21.91 -6.46
N LYS A 202 13.94 -22.28 -6.48
CA LYS A 202 14.36 -23.57 -7.04
C LYS A 202 13.94 -24.72 -6.14
N ALA A 203 14.17 -24.57 -4.83
CA ALA A 203 13.74 -25.58 -3.86
C ALA A 203 12.20 -25.69 -3.83
N TYR A 204 11.47 -24.57 -3.95
CA TYR A 204 10.02 -24.56 -4.04
C TYR A 204 9.52 -25.36 -5.25
N ILE A 205 10.09 -25.12 -6.43
CA ILE A 205 9.73 -25.85 -7.67
C ILE A 205 10.03 -27.34 -7.53
N ALA A 206 11.23 -27.70 -7.03
CA ALA A 206 11.62 -29.11 -6.85
C ALA A 206 10.66 -29.86 -5.91
N ALA A 207 10.29 -29.26 -4.78
CA ALA A 207 9.35 -29.87 -3.84
C ALA A 207 7.95 -30.06 -4.45
N LEU A 208 7.46 -29.07 -5.23
CA LEU A 208 6.18 -29.22 -5.91
C LEU A 208 6.16 -30.31 -6.97
N GLN A 209 7.28 -30.60 -7.64
CA GLN A 209 7.41 -31.71 -8.57
C GLN A 209 7.23 -33.07 -7.88
N GLU A 210 7.59 -33.16 -6.60
CA GLU A 210 7.37 -34.31 -5.72
C GLU A 210 5.99 -34.28 -5.01
N ASN A 211 5.08 -33.37 -5.38
CA ASN A 211 3.79 -33.12 -4.73
C ASN A 211 3.89 -32.73 -3.25
N ILE A 212 4.98 -32.10 -2.85
CA ILE A 212 5.21 -31.58 -1.50
C ILE A 212 5.06 -30.07 -1.53
N ARG A 213 4.21 -29.51 -0.65
CA ARG A 213 4.16 -28.06 -0.41
C ARG A 213 5.21 -27.70 0.66
N PRO A 214 6.33 -27.09 0.30
CA PRO A 214 7.34 -26.72 1.28
C PRO A 214 6.94 -25.40 1.95
N CYS A 215 6.35 -25.46 3.14
CA CYS A 215 5.89 -24.31 3.90
C CYS A 215 6.16 -24.49 5.38
N GLU A 216 6.23 -23.37 6.08
CA GLU A 216 6.17 -23.28 7.53
C GLU A 216 4.77 -22.81 7.94
N GLU A 217 4.34 -23.19 9.15
CA GLU A 217 3.02 -22.84 9.69
C GLU A 217 3.14 -22.31 11.12
N GLU A 218 2.27 -21.38 11.47
CA GLU A 218 2.11 -20.79 12.78
C GLU A 218 0.63 -20.88 13.18
N GLU A 219 0.34 -21.35 14.39
CA GLU A 219 -0.99 -21.25 14.98
C GLU A 219 -1.15 -19.86 15.62
N ILE A 220 -2.24 -19.18 15.31
CA ILE A 220 -2.55 -17.88 15.83
C ILE A 220 -3.41 -18.05 17.08
N ASP A 221 -2.79 -17.89 18.24
CA ASP A 221 -3.50 -17.87 19.50
C ASP A 221 -4.32 -16.58 19.72
N ALA A 222 -5.02 -16.49 20.83
CA ALA A 222 -5.90 -15.36 21.11
C ALA A 222 -5.14 -14.04 21.27
N ASP A 223 -3.95 -14.08 21.87
CA ASP A 223 -3.11 -12.88 22.09
C ASP A 223 -2.51 -12.39 20.77
N THR A 224 -2.01 -13.30 19.95
CA THR A 224 -1.51 -13.01 18.60
C THR A 224 -2.62 -12.43 17.73
N HIS A 225 -3.82 -13.04 17.76
CA HIS A 225 -4.98 -12.52 17.02
C HIS A 225 -5.38 -11.12 17.47
N TYR A 226 -5.39 -10.87 18.79
CA TYR A 226 -5.65 -9.53 19.34
C TYR A 226 -4.62 -8.52 18.84
N ASN A 227 -3.32 -8.82 18.92
CA ASN A 227 -2.26 -7.93 18.46
C ASN A 227 -2.35 -7.63 16.96
N ASP A 228 -2.57 -8.66 16.14
CA ASP A 228 -2.74 -8.51 14.68
C ASP A 228 -3.94 -7.60 14.37
N MET A 229 -5.06 -7.79 15.06
CA MET A 229 -6.26 -6.98 14.88
C MET A 229 -6.01 -5.50 15.25
N ILE A 230 -5.33 -5.22 16.36
CA ILE A 230 -4.98 -3.85 16.74
C ILE A 230 -4.08 -3.20 15.67
N MET A 231 -3.01 -3.90 15.27
CA MET A 231 -2.07 -3.42 14.27
C MET A 231 -2.75 -3.09 12.93
N THR A 232 -3.61 -3.98 12.46
CA THR A 232 -4.29 -3.80 11.17
C THR A 232 -5.38 -2.73 11.23
N ALA A 233 -6.17 -2.69 12.31
CA ALA A 233 -7.25 -1.73 12.48
C ALA A 233 -6.75 -0.29 12.60
N LEU A 234 -5.68 -0.04 13.36
CA LEU A 234 -5.07 1.29 13.50
C LEU A 234 -4.43 1.82 12.20
N ARG A 235 -4.28 0.99 11.18
CA ARG A 235 -3.84 1.45 9.85
C ARG A 235 -4.98 2.04 9.04
N THR A 236 -6.23 1.73 9.36
CA THR A 236 -7.40 2.06 8.55
C THR A 236 -8.20 3.22 9.16
N CYS A 237 -8.93 3.93 8.32
CA CYS A 237 -9.81 5.00 8.77
C CYS A 237 -11.02 4.51 9.58
N GLU A 238 -11.31 3.21 9.52
CA GLU A 238 -12.36 2.57 10.33
C GLU A 238 -11.96 2.42 11.80
N GLY A 239 -10.65 2.23 12.07
CA GLY A 239 -10.14 2.04 13.43
C GLY A 239 -10.55 0.71 14.06
N ILE A 240 -10.30 0.59 15.36
CA ILE A 240 -10.57 -0.63 16.13
C ILE A 240 -12.05 -0.68 16.54
N ASN A 241 -12.78 -1.66 16.03
CA ASN A 241 -14.15 -1.91 16.47
C ASN A 241 -14.18 -2.60 17.84
N LEU A 242 -14.52 -1.86 18.88
CA LEU A 242 -14.53 -2.34 20.26
C LEU A 242 -15.54 -3.47 20.51
N SER A 243 -16.56 -3.63 19.66
CA SER A 243 -17.55 -4.70 19.81
C SER A 243 -17.03 -6.08 19.41
N LEU A 244 -15.95 -6.13 18.64
CA LEU A 244 -15.30 -7.38 18.21
C LEU A 244 -14.38 -7.97 19.29
N LEU A 245 -14.05 -7.19 20.31
CA LEU A 245 -13.17 -7.61 21.40
C LEU A 245 -13.94 -8.34 22.51
N SER A 246 -13.29 -9.36 23.09
CA SER A 246 -13.76 -9.92 24.36
C SER A 246 -13.75 -8.84 25.47
N ALA A 247 -14.51 -9.04 26.53
CA ALA A 247 -14.56 -8.12 27.65
C ALA A 247 -13.17 -7.86 28.27
N GLU A 248 -12.33 -8.90 28.33
CA GLU A 248 -10.97 -8.83 28.87
C GLU A 248 -10.07 -7.95 27.98
N TYR A 249 -9.97 -8.24 26.67
CA TYR A 249 -9.15 -7.47 25.73
C TYR A 249 -9.65 -6.04 25.57
N ARG A 250 -10.96 -5.83 25.59
CA ARG A 250 -11.54 -4.49 25.57
C ARG A 250 -11.12 -3.66 26.81
N THR A 251 -11.20 -4.24 28.01
CA THR A 251 -10.77 -3.58 29.24
C THR A 251 -9.28 -3.26 29.21
N TYR A 252 -8.48 -4.19 28.72
CA TYR A 252 -7.03 -4.02 28.55
C TYR A 252 -6.73 -2.88 27.57
N LEU A 253 -7.34 -2.89 26.38
CA LEU A 253 -7.18 -1.85 25.36
C LEU A 253 -7.56 -0.46 25.87
N ILE A 254 -8.74 -0.30 26.49
CA ILE A 254 -9.20 1.00 26.99
C ILE A 254 -8.21 1.57 28.03
N ARG A 255 -7.69 0.72 28.90
CA ARG A 255 -6.68 1.15 29.88
C ARG A 255 -5.43 1.71 29.21
N LEU A 256 -4.93 1.06 28.15
CA LEU A 256 -3.76 1.52 27.40
C LEU A 256 -4.06 2.74 26.52
N ALA A 257 -5.24 2.81 25.94
CA ALA A 257 -5.67 3.91 25.08
C ALA A 257 -5.95 5.21 25.82
N THR A 258 -6.36 5.14 27.10
CA THR A 258 -6.79 6.32 27.89
C THR A 258 -5.76 7.46 27.87
N PRO A 259 -4.44 7.26 28.11
CA PRO A 259 -3.46 8.35 28.02
C PRO A 259 -3.36 8.94 26.61
N LEU A 260 -3.50 8.13 25.55
CA LEU A 260 -3.43 8.58 24.16
C LEU A 260 -4.68 9.38 23.76
N LEU A 261 -5.85 8.99 24.25
CA LEU A 261 -7.10 9.75 24.13
C LEU A 261 -6.99 11.13 24.80
N GLN A 262 -6.41 11.18 26.01
CA GLN A 262 -6.20 12.45 26.73
C GLN A 262 -5.23 13.39 26.02
N GLN A 263 -4.25 12.84 25.30
CA GLN A 263 -3.28 13.59 24.50
C GLN A 263 -3.82 13.96 23.10
N GLY A 264 -5.00 13.49 22.72
CA GLY A 264 -5.56 13.70 21.37
C GLY A 264 -4.87 12.89 20.28
N LEU A 265 -4.07 11.87 20.64
CA LEU A 265 -3.39 10.97 19.70
C LEU A 265 -4.29 9.84 19.19
N LEU A 266 -5.34 9.54 19.94
CA LEU A 266 -6.45 8.67 19.54
C LEU A 266 -7.77 9.39 19.71
N LYS A 267 -8.77 8.94 18.98
CA LYS A 267 -10.13 9.41 19.05
C LYS A 267 -11.08 8.21 19.18
N GLU A 268 -12.09 8.33 20.05
CA GLU A 268 -13.18 7.37 20.08
C GLU A 268 -14.39 7.97 19.36
N ASP A 269 -14.94 7.23 18.41
CA ASP A 269 -16.17 7.61 17.71
C ASP A 269 -17.03 6.37 17.43
N ASN A 270 -18.31 6.40 17.85
CA ASN A 270 -19.29 5.35 17.59
C ASN A 270 -18.82 3.92 17.93
N GLY A 271 -18.07 3.74 19.03
CA GLY A 271 -17.56 2.44 19.46
C GLY A 271 -16.33 1.94 18.70
N HIS A 272 -15.67 2.83 17.99
CA HIS A 272 -14.36 2.60 17.35
C HIS A 272 -13.30 3.50 17.99
N LEU A 273 -12.06 3.00 18.06
CA LEU A 273 -10.86 3.75 18.44
C LEU A 273 -9.96 3.98 17.24
#